data_0b1df35e853bcc25bd5b71f59652c609
#
_entry.id   0b1df35e853bcc25bd5b71f59652c609
#
_cell.length_a   1.000
_cell.length_b   1.000
_cell.length_c   1.000
_cell.angle_alpha   90.00
_cell.angle_beta   90.00
_cell.angle_gamma   90.00
#
_symmetry.space_group_name_H-M   'P 1'
#
loop_
_entity.id
_entity.type
_entity.pdbx_description
1 polymer ?
#
loop_
_entity_poly.entity_id
_entity_poly.type
_entity_poly.pdbx_seq_one_letter_code
_entity_poly.pdbx_strand_id
1 'polypeptide(L)'
;MATTDPDRPISLAFVGHTTPDLADRAVAYEDAVLALLADHGARVVYRGRRRPGQDPALPLEVHLLWFPTRTAFDAYLADDRRVELLRRFGEVFTSKQVVEMDAISGVTTDIEAQ
;
A
#
# COMPACT_ATOMS: atom_id res chain seq x y z
N MET A 1 24.05 6.79 -5.55
CA MET A 1 23.54 6.98 -5.99
C MET A 1 22.47 6.27 -6.22
N ALA A 2 21.66 6.62 -6.30
CA ALA A 2 20.60 5.98 -6.29
C ALA A 2 20.26 5.27 -7.34
N THR A 3 19.77 4.24 -7.23
CA THR A 3 19.59 3.57 -8.24
C THR A 3 18.25 3.28 -8.49
N THR A 4 17.83 3.29 -9.60
CA THR A 4 16.52 2.94 -10.01
C THR A 4 16.57 1.69 -10.81
N ASP A 5 17.34 0.73 -10.36
CA ASP A 5 17.40 -0.56 -11.02
C ASP A 5 16.00 -1.17 -11.01
N PRO A 6 15.35 -1.37 -12.17
CA PRO A 6 13.97 -1.87 -12.21
C PRO A 6 13.83 -3.31 -11.77
N ASP A 7 14.96 -4.02 -11.62
CA ASP A 7 14.93 -5.42 -11.21
C ASP A 7 15.18 -5.61 -9.73
N ARG A 8 15.28 -4.54 -8.96
CA ARG A 8 15.49 -4.66 -7.53
C ARG A 8 14.16 -4.64 -6.79
N PRO A 9 14.08 -5.38 -5.67
CA PRO A 9 12.89 -5.29 -4.83
C PRO A 9 12.70 -3.89 -4.26
N ILE A 10 11.46 -3.56 -3.98
CA ILE A 10 11.14 -2.26 -3.40
C ILE A 10 10.09 -2.48 -2.32
N SER A 11 10.25 -1.79 -1.20
CA SER A 11 9.28 -1.78 -0.13
C SER A 11 8.63 -0.41 -0.08
N LEU A 12 7.33 -0.38 0.21
CA LEU A 12 6.59 0.87 0.30
C LEU A 12 5.89 0.96 1.64
N ALA A 13 6.02 2.10 2.28
CA ALA A 13 5.24 2.42 3.47
C ALA A 13 4.14 3.38 3.07
N PHE A 14 2.90 3.04 3.41
CA PHE A 14 1.72 3.85 3.11
C PHE A 14 1.09 4.28 4.42
N VAL A 15 0.75 5.56 4.52
CA VAL A 15 0.05 6.12 5.67
C VAL A 15 -1.12 6.91 5.14
N GLY A 16 -2.35 6.51 5.48
CA GLY A 16 -3.54 7.17 4.95
C GLY A 16 -4.44 7.72 6.03
N HIS A 17 -4.87 8.97 5.83
CA HIS A 17 -5.80 9.66 6.70
C HIS A 17 -7.11 9.90 5.96
N THR A 18 -8.22 9.86 6.68
CA THR A 18 -9.50 10.21 6.09
C THR A 18 -10.45 10.69 7.18
N THR A 19 -11.63 11.14 6.77
CA THR A 19 -12.64 11.59 7.70
C THR A 19 -13.52 10.42 8.11
N PRO A 20 -14.20 10.51 9.27
CA PRO A 20 -15.03 9.39 9.73
C PRO A 20 -16.10 8.96 8.73
N ASP A 21 -16.66 9.90 7.98
CA ASP A 21 -17.71 9.58 7.02
C ASP A 21 -17.19 8.81 5.80
N LEU A 22 -15.88 8.88 5.52
CA LEU A 22 -15.28 8.16 4.40
C LEU A 22 -14.56 6.89 4.83
N ALA A 23 -14.47 6.63 6.12
CA ALA A 23 -13.60 5.53 6.62
C ALA A 23 -14.01 4.17 6.06
N ASP A 24 -15.30 3.84 6.08
CA ASP A 24 -15.73 2.53 5.59
C ASP A 24 -15.47 2.39 4.09
N ARG A 25 -15.66 3.47 3.35
CA ARG A 25 -15.41 3.45 1.92
C ARG A 25 -13.92 3.32 1.63
N ALA A 26 -13.08 3.96 2.44
CA ALA A 26 -11.62 3.84 2.30
C ALA A 26 -11.17 2.41 2.55
N VAL A 27 -11.71 1.77 3.58
CA VAL A 27 -11.39 0.37 3.88
C VAL A 27 -11.80 -0.53 2.72
N ALA A 28 -13.01 -0.35 2.18
CA ALA A 28 -13.47 -1.15 1.07
C ALA A 28 -12.59 -0.97 -0.17
N TYR A 29 -12.16 0.26 -0.42
CA TYR A 29 -11.25 0.53 -1.54
C TYR A 29 -9.93 -0.21 -1.35
N GLU A 30 -9.34 -0.13 -0.15
CA GLU A 30 -8.07 -0.78 0.12
C GLU A 30 -8.19 -2.30 0.05
N ASP A 31 -9.30 -2.85 0.55
CA ASP A 31 -9.52 -4.29 0.41
C ASP A 31 -9.45 -4.71 -1.06
N ALA A 32 -10.05 -3.92 -1.94
CA ALA A 32 -10.11 -4.27 -3.35
C ALA A 32 -8.77 -4.08 -4.06
N VAL A 33 -8.08 -2.96 -3.83
CA VAL A 33 -6.83 -2.70 -4.54
C VAL A 33 -5.69 -3.57 -4.04
N LEU A 34 -5.66 -3.87 -2.73
CA LEU A 34 -4.60 -4.72 -2.18
C LEU A 34 -4.76 -6.17 -2.64
N ALA A 35 -5.99 -6.59 -2.95
CA ALA A 35 -6.21 -7.92 -3.49
C ALA A 35 -5.55 -8.14 -4.85
N LEU A 36 -5.20 -7.08 -5.56
CA LEU A 36 -4.57 -7.19 -6.87
C LEU A 36 -3.06 -7.42 -6.78
N LEU A 37 -2.46 -7.22 -5.60
CA LEU A 37 -1.00 -7.30 -5.44
C LEU A 37 -0.46 -8.67 -5.86
N ALA A 38 -1.16 -9.74 -5.54
CA ALA A 38 -0.66 -11.08 -5.81
C ALA A 38 -0.43 -11.31 -7.30
N ASP A 39 -1.25 -10.71 -8.16
CA ASP A 39 -1.10 -10.86 -9.61
C ASP A 39 0.15 -10.19 -10.14
N HIS A 40 0.78 -9.34 -9.32
CA HIS A 40 2.01 -8.64 -9.68
C HIS A 40 3.20 -9.19 -8.90
N GLY A 41 3.04 -10.35 -8.24
CA GLY A 41 4.12 -10.94 -7.45
C GLY A 41 4.42 -10.17 -6.18
N ALA A 42 3.56 -9.25 -5.81
CA ALA A 42 3.75 -8.40 -4.65
C ALA A 42 2.92 -8.91 -3.47
N ARG A 43 3.13 -8.32 -2.30
CA ARG A 43 2.39 -8.77 -1.12
C ARG A 43 2.32 -7.68 -0.06
N VAL A 44 1.36 -7.83 0.82
CA VAL A 44 1.23 -7.00 2.01
C VAL A 44 2.11 -7.63 3.08
N VAL A 45 3.12 -6.90 3.53
CA VAL A 45 3.95 -7.34 4.65
C VAL A 45 3.24 -7.04 5.96
N TYR A 46 2.59 -5.89 6.03
CA TYR A 46 1.85 -5.50 7.23
C TYR A 46 0.72 -4.55 6.81
N ARG A 47 -0.45 -4.73 7.40
CA ARG A 47 -1.56 -3.80 7.26
C ARG A 47 -2.17 -3.59 8.64
N GLY A 48 -2.13 -2.35 9.11
CA GLY A 48 -2.70 -2.02 10.41
C GLY A 48 -3.79 -0.98 10.25
N ARG A 49 -4.79 -1.04 11.12
CA ARG A 49 -5.88 -0.08 11.13
C ARG A 49 -6.02 0.50 12.51
N ARG A 50 -6.28 1.81 12.59
CA ARG A 50 -6.48 2.48 13.86
C ARG A 50 -7.59 1.78 14.64
N ARG A 51 -7.37 1.60 15.93
CA ARG A 51 -8.38 1.00 16.78
C ARG A 51 -9.56 1.96 16.97
N PRO A 52 -10.77 1.43 17.08
CA PRO A 52 -11.93 2.27 17.39
C PRO A 52 -11.71 3.05 18.67
N GLY A 53 -12.21 4.28 18.72
CA GLY A 53 -12.13 5.10 19.93
C GLY A 53 -10.92 6.00 20.00
N GLN A 54 -9.96 5.85 19.08
CA GLN A 54 -8.82 6.76 19.04
C GLN A 54 -9.14 8.00 18.23
N ASP A 55 -8.28 9.00 18.38
CA ASP A 55 -8.44 10.30 17.71
C ASP A 55 -8.60 10.09 16.21
N PRO A 56 -9.70 10.56 15.60
CA PRO A 56 -9.89 10.39 14.15
C PRO A 56 -8.90 11.16 13.30
N ALA A 57 -8.12 12.08 13.89
CA ALA A 57 -7.06 12.77 13.15
C ALA A 57 -5.84 11.88 12.91
N LEU A 58 -5.72 10.76 13.63
CA LEU A 58 -4.63 9.83 13.43
C LEU A 58 -4.85 9.05 12.13
N PRO A 59 -3.81 8.41 11.58
CA PRO A 59 -3.98 7.62 10.37
C PRO A 59 -5.06 6.56 10.52
N LEU A 60 -5.84 6.35 9.48
CA LEU A 60 -6.79 5.26 9.46
C LEU A 60 -6.08 3.93 9.26
N GLU A 61 -5.18 3.88 8.26
CA GLU A 61 -4.44 2.65 7.96
C GLU A 61 -3.00 2.96 7.66
N VAL A 62 -2.15 1.98 7.98
CA VAL A 62 -0.74 1.99 7.64
C VAL A 62 -0.43 0.65 6.98
N HIS A 63 0.22 0.70 5.83
CA HIS A 63 0.60 -0.51 5.11
C HIS A 63 2.10 -0.56 4.91
N LEU A 64 2.64 -1.77 4.90
CA LEU A 64 3.98 -2.01 4.39
C LEU A 64 3.83 -3.04 3.29
N LEU A 65 4.20 -2.65 2.07
CA LEU A 65 4.04 -3.49 0.89
C LEU A 65 5.40 -3.84 0.33
N TRP A 66 5.49 -5.00 -0.30
CA TRP A 66 6.72 -5.44 -0.94
C TRP A 66 6.43 -5.81 -2.38
N PHE A 67 7.28 -5.34 -3.29
CA PHE A 67 7.21 -5.67 -4.71
C PHE A 67 8.55 -6.29 -5.13
N PRO A 68 8.52 -7.32 -5.99
CA PRO A 68 9.77 -7.97 -6.40
C PRO A 68 10.66 -7.07 -7.23
N THR A 69 10.08 -6.13 -7.98
CA THR A 69 10.83 -5.20 -8.82
C THR A 69 10.08 -3.90 -8.93
N ARG A 70 10.78 -2.84 -9.33
CA ARG A 70 10.12 -1.58 -9.66
C ARG A 70 9.16 -1.76 -10.84
N THR A 71 9.53 -2.60 -11.78
CA THR A 71 8.66 -2.87 -12.93
C THR A 71 7.32 -3.43 -12.47
N ALA A 72 7.35 -4.34 -11.49
CA ALA A 72 6.11 -4.90 -10.94
C ALA A 72 5.28 -3.81 -10.24
N PHE A 73 5.93 -2.90 -9.52
CA PHE A 73 5.23 -1.80 -8.87
C PHE A 73 4.57 -0.90 -9.92
N ASP A 74 5.30 -0.55 -10.97
CA ASP A 74 4.74 0.30 -12.02
C ASP A 74 3.57 -0.38 -12.71
N ALA A 75 3.66 -1.69 -12.93
CA ALA A 75 2.58 -2.45 -13.54
C ALA A 75 1.35 -2.49 -12.64
N TYR A 76 1.54 -2.59 -11.33
CA TYR A 76 0.43 -2.54 -10.38
C TYR A 76 -0.27 -1.19 -10.44
N LEU A 77 0.50 -0.09 -10.47
CA LEU A 77 -0.10 1.24 -10.54
C LEU A 77 -0.91 1.44 -11.83
N ALA A 78 -0.46 0.82 -12.92
CA ALA A 78 -1.12 0.94 -14.23
C ALA A 78 -2.17 -0.13 -14.49
N ASP A 79 -2.39 -1.04 -13.56
CA ASP A 79 -3.37 -2.12 -13.73
C ASP A 79 -4.74 -1.51 -13.94
N ASP A 80 -5.40 -1.86 -15.04
CA ASP A 80 -6.71 -1.30 -15.40
C ASP A 80 -7.74 -1.52 -14.30
N ARG A 81 -7.66 -2.64 -13.60
CA ARG A 81 -8.60 -2.92 -12.51
C ARG A 81 -8.40 -1.94 -11.36
N ARG A 82 -7.14 -1.59 -11.07
CA ARG A 82 -6.82 -0.62 -10.03
C ARG A 82 -7.32 0.77 -10.42
N VAL A 83 -7.07 1.16 -11.68
CA VAL A 83 -7.51 2.45 -12.21
C VAL A 83 -9.04 2.55 -12.13
N GLU A 84 -9.73 1.47 -12.49
CA GLU A 84 -11.18 1.46 -12.44
C GLU A 84 -11.70 1.56 -11.01
N LEU A 85 -11.04 0.91 -10.05
CA LEU A 85 -11.43 1.01 -8.65
C LEU A 85 -11.29 2.44 -8.14
N LEU A 86 -10.18 3.11 -8.49
CA LEU A 86 -9.99 4.48 -8.10
C LEU A 86 -11.09 5.37 -8.69
N ARG A 87 -11.44 5.14 -9.95
CA ARG A 87 -12.49 5.90 -10.59
C ARG A 87 -13.83 5.67 -9.90
N ARG A 88 -14.11 4.43 -9.51
CA ARG A 88 -15.39 4.08 -8.90
C ARG A 88 -15.53 4.61 -7.48
N PHE A 89 -14.47 4.44 -6.68
CA PHE A 89 -14.52 4.86 -5.29
C PHE A 89 -14.26 6.35 -5.10
N GLY A 90 -13.51 6.96 -6.03
CA GLY A 90 -13.08 8.34 -5.87
C GLY A 90 -11.98 8.45 -4.84
N GLU A 91 -11.67 9.68 -4.44
CA GLU A 91 -10.64 9.90 -3.45
C GLU A 91 -11.21 9.66 -2.07
N VAL A 92 -10.78 8.58 -1.46
CA VAL A 92 -11.28 8.18 -0.15
C VAL A 92 -10.33 8.60 0.99
N PHE A 93 -9.11 9.04 0.66
CA PHE A 93 -8.18 9.53 1.66
C PHE A 93 -8.02 11.03 1.50
N THR A 94 -8.13 11.76 2.61
CA THR A 94 -7.93 13.19 2.60
C THR A 94 -6.45 13.53 2.57
N SER A 95 -5.60 12.60 3.01
CA SER A 95 -4.15 12.78 2.99
C SER A 95 -3.52 11.40 2.97
N LYS A 96 -2.48 11.23 2.18
CA LYS A 96 -1.75 9.99 2.18
C LYS A 96 -0.29 10.25 1.88
N GLN A 97 0.56 9.39 2.44
CA GLN A 97 1.99 9.40 2.17
C GLN A 97 2.38 8.02 1.70
N VAL A 98 3.22 7.97 0.68
CA VAL A 98 3.79 6.73 0.18
C VAL A 98 5.29 6.95 0.14
N VAL A 99 6.04 6.14 0.87
CA VAL A 99 7.47 6.29 0.99
C VAL A 99 8.15 5.01 0.53
N GLU A 100 9.09 5.13 -0.41
CA GLU A 100 9.90 3.97 -0.82
C GLU A 100 10.98 3.75 0.23
N MET A 101 11.15 2.50 0.61
CA MET A 101 12.04 2.16 1.70
C MET A 101 12.91 0.98 1.33
N ASP A 102 14.09 0.93 1.93
CA ASP A 102 14.94 -0.24 1.88
C ASP A 102 14.74 -1.02 3.18
N ALA A 103 14.58 -2.32 3.05
CA ALA A 103 14.45 -3.15 4.25
C ALA A 103 15.85 -3.40 4.79
N ILE A 104 16.12 -2.86 5.99
CA ILE A 104 17.45 -3.02 6.59
C ILE A 104 17.45 -4.07 7.67
N SER A 105 16.29 -4.51 8.14
CA SER A 105 16.22 -5.58 9.14
C SER A 105 14.76 -5.99 9.32
N GLY A 106 14.56 -7.03 10.08
CA GLY A 106 13.23 -7.38 10.56
C GLY A 106 12.50 -8.39 9.71
N VAL A 107 11.20 -8.28 9.77
CA VAL A 107 10.30 -9.27 9.20
C VAL A 107 10.46 -9.42 7.70
N THR A 108 10.79 -8.34 7.01
CA THR A 108 10.91 -8.37 5.57
C THR A 108 11.96 -9.37 5.11
N THR A 109 13.06 -9.48 5.87
CA THR A 109 14.10 -10.44 5.54
C THR A 109 13.58 -11.86 5.61
N ASP A 110 12.81 -12.17 6.64
CA ASP A 110 12.24 -13.51 6.76
C ASP A 110 11.30 -13.82 5.62
N ILE A 111 10.50 -12.83 5.23
CA ILE A 111 9.57 -13.02 4.13
C ILE A 111 10.32 -13.27 2.84
N GLU A 112 11.39 -12.54 2.60
CA GLU A 112 12.15 -12.69 1.37
C GLU A 112 12.89 -14.02 1.31
N ALA A 113 13.23 -14.57 2.45
CA ALA A 113 13.92 -15.84 2.49
C ALA A 113 13.02 -17.00 2.09
N GLN A 114 11.74 -16.78 2.06
CA GLN A 114 10.81 -17.82 1.71
C GLN A 114 10.50 -17.78 0.24
#